data_111c66f518a50493369151437be8111e
#
_entry.id   111c66f518a50493369151437be8111e
#
_cell.length_a   1.000
_cell.length_b   1.000
_cell.length_c   1.000
_cell.angle_alpha   90.00
_cell.angle_beta   90.00
_cell.angle_gamma   90.00
#
_symmetry.space_group_name_H-M   'P 1'
#
loop_
_entity.id
_entity.type
_entity.pdbx_description
1 polymer ?
#
loop_
_entity_poly.entity_id
_entity_poly.type
_entity_poly.pdbx_seq_one_letter_code
_entity_poly.pdbx_strand_id
1 'polypeptide(L)'
;MEARAGRACLGGAGAACRLQPWGVGGCRPVVGAHQVGNALLALAAVQALGVDLAEAAPRLNTLKPVPGRMNVIARDRGTLVDDTYNANPGSVRAAIAWLAGRPSPRTLVLGAMGELGPSAETLVTELGANARAAGIDTLITLPGAEAAARGFGDGAEPVEHFDQAAERAAGTLARGGTVLVKGSRSARMEQVVQRLTDKGRGH
;
A
#
# COMPACT_ATOMS: atom_id res chain seq x y z
N MET A 1 5.25 -27.51 -21.55
CA MET A 1 6.13 -26.33 -21.56
C MET A 1 5.84 -25.61 -20.23
N GLU A 2 6.61 -25.96 -19.19
CA GLU A 2 6.40 -25.50 -17.82
C GLU A 2 6.88 -24.05 -17.68
N ALA A 3 5.96 -23.16 -17.27
CA ALA A 3 6.29 -21.79 -16.95
C ALA A 3 7.03 -21.76 -15.60
N ARG A 4 8.34 -21.58 -15.62
CA ARG A 4 9.13 -21.31 -14.42
C ARG A 4 8.75 -19.93 -13.87
N ALA A 5 8.11 -19.92 -12.71
CA ALA A 5 7.84 -18.71 -11.94
C ALA A 5 9.18 -18.01 -11.61
N GLY A 6 9.41 -16.85 -12.22
CA GLY A 6 10.57 -16.01 -11.95
C GLY A 6 10.51 -15.46 -10.53
N ARG A 7 11.59 -15.59 -9.78
CA ARG A 7 11.75 -15.00 -8.44
C ARG A 7 11.71 -13.47 -8.55
N ALA A 8 10.75 -12.85 -7.87
CA ALA A 8 10.74 -11.40 -7.66
C ALA A 8 11.86 -11.04 -6.66
N CYS A 9 12.80 -10.21 -7.09
CA CYS A 9 13.80 -9.66 -6.18
C CYS A 9 13.17 -8.54 -5.33
N LEU A 10 12.88 -8.84 -4.08
CA LEU A 10 12.50 -7.85 -3.07
C LEU A 10 13.78 -7.20 -2.53
N GLY A 11 14.22 -6.13 -3.14
CA GLY A 11 15.34 -5.30 -2.67
C GLY A 11 14.81 -3.95 -2.16
N GLY A 12 15.51 -3.37 -1.18
CA GLY A 12 15.14 -2.13 -0.48
C GLY A 12 14.82 -0.93 -1.38
N ALA A 13 14.45 0.20 -0.79
CA ALA A 13 13.93 1.41 -1.43
C ALA A 13 14.44 1.63 -2.87
N GLY A 14 13.57 1.41 -3.87
CA GLY A 14 13.94 1.59 -5.28
C GLY A 14 14.24 0.32 -6.07
N ALA A 15 13.92 -0.88 -5.58
CA ALA A 15 14.15 -2.13 -6.31
C ALA A 15 13.31 -2.19 -7.60
N ALA A 16 13.98 -1.99 -8.73
CA ALA A 16 13.42 -2.26 -10.04
C ALA A 16 13.08 -3.76 -10.17
N CYS A 17 11.80 -4.10 -10.27
CA CYS A 17 11.39 -5.45 -10.60
C CYS A 17 11.79 -5.72 -12.06
N ARG A 18 12.76 -6.62 -12.28
CA ARG A 18 13.04 -7.13 -13.63
C ARG A 18 11.97 -8.16 -13.97
N LEU A 19 11.14 -7.87 -14.93
CA LEU A 19 10.29 -8.86 -15.58
C LEU A 19 11.19 -9.73 -16.49
N GLN A 20 11.93 -10.66 -15.87
CA GLN A 20 12.58 -11.75 -16.61
C GLN A 20 11.57 -12.89 -16.71
N PRO A 21 10.99 -13.13 -17.86
CA PRO A 21 11.56 -13.91 -18.97
C PRO A 21 11.57 -13.17 -20.32
N TRP A 22 11.21 -11.91 -20.38
CA TRP A 22 10.97 -11.21 -21.67
C TRP A 22 12.06 -10.19 -22.05
N GLY A 23 13.23 -10.25 -21.39
CA GLY A 23 14.38 -9.44 -21.78
C GLY A 23 14.26 -7.92 -21.57
N VAL A 24 13.20 -7.46 -20.91
CA VAL A 24 12.93 -6.03 -20.73
C VAL A 24 13.71 -5.51 -19.54
N GLY A 25 14.88 -4.90 -19.81
CA GLY A 25 15.65 -4.15 -18.81
C GLY A 25 15.02 -2.79 -18.55
N GLY A 26 14.77 -2.47 -17.29
CA GLY A 26 14.37 -1.15 -16.84
C GLY A 26 12.88 -0.99 -16.55
N CYS A 27 12.38 -1.65 -15.51
CA CYS A 27 11.07 -1.30 -14.94
C CYS A 27 11.23 -0.14 -13.95
N ARG A 28 10.38 0.88 -14.03
CA ARG A 28 10.10 1.75 -12.88
C ARG A 28 9.63 0.88 -11.72
N PRO A 29 9.93 1.25 -10.47
CA PRO A 29 9.54 0.44 -9.32
C PRO A 29 8.01 0.35 -9.26
N VAL A 30 7.48 -0.80 -9.64
CA VAL A 30 6.09 -1.16 -9.40
C VAL A 30 6.04 -1.56 -7.93
N VAL A 31 5.44 -0.73 -7.10
CA VAL A 31 5.42 -0.94 -5.64
C VAL A 31 4.35 -1.99 -5.30
N GLY A 32 4.81 -3.17 -4.85
CA GLY A 32 3.94 -4.26 -4.40
C GLY A 32 3.72 -5.36 -5.46
N ALA A 33 3.68 -6.62 -4.99
CA ALA A 33 3.51 -7.81 -5.85
C ALA A 33 2.22 -7.79 -6.69
N HIS A 34 1.14 -7.20 -6.17
CA HIS A 34 -0.13 -7.05 -6.87
C HIS A 34 -0.03 -6.14 -8.10
N GLN A 35 0.83 -5.13 -8.08
CA GLN A 35 1.07 -4.27 -9.24
C GLN A 35 1.86 -4.99 -10.34
N VAL A 36 2.77 -5.89 -9.95
CA VAL A 36 3.45 -6.78 -10.90
C VAL A 36 2.42 -7.67 -11.60
N GLY A 37 1.49 -8.25 -10.84
CA GLY A 37 0.38 -9.04 -11.40
C GLY A 37 -0.47 -8.23 -12.38
N ASN A 38 -0.81 -6.99 -12.06
CA ASN A 38 -1.57 -6.10 -12.94
C ASN A 38 -0.80 -5.78 -14.24
N ALA A 39 0.51 -5.53 -14.15
CA ALA A 39 1.35 -5.28 -15.32
C ALA A 39 1.43 -6.52 -16.22
N LEU A 40 1.57 -7.72 -15.64
CA LEU A 40 1.58 -8.98 -16.40
C LEU A 40 0.24 -9.24 -17.10
N LEU A 41 -0.88 -9.00 -16.43
CA LEU A 41 -2.21 -9.11 -17.04
C LEU A 41 -2.40 -8.12 -18.20
N ALA A 42 -1.94 -6.87 -18.03
CA ALA A 42 -1.97 -5.88 -19.09
C ALA A 42 -1.15 -6.33 -20.31
N LEU A 43 0.08 -6.84 -20.09
CA LEU A 43 0.92 -7.36 -21.17
C LEU A 43 0.29 -8.57 -21.86
N ALA A 44 -0.31 -9.49 -21.09
CA ALA A 44 -1.01 -10.63 -21.66
C ALA A 44 -2.21 -10.20 -22.53
N ALA A 45 -2.96 -9.20 -22.09
CA ALA A 45 -4.09 -8.65 -22.85
C ALA A 45 -3.64 -8.02 -24.17
N VAL A 46 -2.59 -7.19 -24.17
CA VAL A 46 -2.10 -6.56 -25.41
C VAL A 46 -1.47 -7.58 -26.35
N GLN A 47 -0.82 -8.63 -25.83
CA GLN A 47 -0.33 -9.75 -26.63
C GLN A 47 -1.47 -10.49 -27.32
N ALA A 48 -2.57 -10.74 -26.60
CA ALA A 48 -3.76 -11.37 -27.19
C ALA A 48 -4.40 -10.54 -28.30
N LEU A 49 -4.20 -9.22 -28.29
CA LEU A 49 -4.60 -8.28 -29.35
C LEU A 49 -3.59 -8.17 -30.49
N GLY A 50 -2.53 -8.99 -30.49
CA GLY A 50 -1.53 -9.03 -31.56
C GLY A 50 -0.42 -7.96 -31.45
N VAL A 51 -0.32 -7.26 -30.30
CA VAL A 51 0.75 -6.27 -30.08
C VAL A 51 2.03 -6.98 -29.63
N ASP A 52 3.18 -6.62 -30.23
CA ASP A 52 4.47 -7.16 -29.83
C ASP A 52 4.83 -6.72 -28.41
N LEU A 53 5.19 -7.69 -27.56
CA LEU A 53 5.61 -7.41 -26.20
C LEU A 53 6.93 -6.62 -26.12
N ALA A 54 7.80 -6.73 -27.12
CA ALA A 54 9.01 -5.91 -27.18
C ALA A 54 8.69 -4.41 -27.32
N GLU A 55 7.57 -4.08 -27.95
CA GLU A 55 7.08 -2.71 -28.05
C GLU A 55 6.23 -2.29 -26.84
N ALA A 56 5.41 -3.20 -26.31
CA ALA A 56 4.48 -2.90 -25.22
C ALA A 56 5.17 -2.76 -23.87
N ALA A 57 6.10 -3.65 -23.54
CA ALA A 57 6.69 -3.70 -22.21
C ALA A 57 7.50 -2.43 -21.82
N PRO A 58 8.28 -1.79 -22.72
CA PRO A 58 8.95 -0.53 -22.40
C PRO A 58 7.97 0.61 -22.04
N ARG A 59 6.73 0.58 -22.58
CA ARG A 59 5.71 1.59 -22.30
C ARG A 59 5.22 1.56 -20.86
N LEU A 60 5.35 0.43 -20.14
CA LEU A 60 5.07 0.38 -18.70
C LEU A 60 5.94 1.36 -17.91
N ASN A 61 7.15 1.68 -18.39
CA ASN A 61 8.05 2.65 -17.75
C ASN A 61 7.58 4.10 -17.90
N THR A 62 6.71 4.38 -18.85
CA THR A 62 6.18 5.73 -19.10
C THR A 62 4.87 5.99 -18.33
N LEU A 63 4.29 4.97 -17.69
CA LEU A 63 3.09 5.12 -16.90
C LEU A 63 3.35 6.06 -15.71
N LYS A 64 2.47 7.04 -15.55
CA LYS A 64 2.51 7.90 -14.37
C LYS A 64 1.87 7.15 -13.18
N PRO A 65 2.42 7.31 -11.97
CA PRO A 65 1.77 6.79 -10.77
C PRO A 65 0.32 7.29 -10.69
N VAL A 66 -0.60 6.37 -10.42
CA VAL A 66 -1.99 6.75 -10.19
C VAL A 66 -2.10 7.25 -8.75
N PRO A 67 -2.63 8.47 -8.49
CA PRO A 67 -2.81 8.97 -7.13
C PRO A 67 -3.55 7.98 -6.24
N GLY A 68 -3.11 7.82 -5.00
CA GLY A 68 -3.73 6.90 -4.04
C GLY A 68 -3.49 5.41 -4.30
N ARG A 69 -2.55 5.03 -5.16
CA ARG A 69 -2.21 3.62 -5.42
C ARG A 69 -0.74 3.33 -5.12
N MET A 70 -0.46 3.02 -3.87
CA MET A 70 0.89 2.70 -3.38
C MET A 70 1.94 3.77 -3.76
N ASN A 71 1.55 5.05 -3.75
CA ASN A 71 2.47 6.14 -4.02
C ASN A 71 3.41 6.35 -2.84
N VAL A 72 4.68 6.10 -3.05
CA VAL A 72 5.73 6.30 -2.05
C VAL A 72 6.18 7.76 -2.10
N ILE A 73 5.98 8.48 -1.02
CA ILE A 73 6.34 9.87 -0.81
C ILE A 73 7.51 9.90 0.16
N ALA A 74 8.73 10.13 -0.36
CA ALA A 74 9.91 10.30 0.47
C ALA A 74 9.78 11.58 1.30
N ARG A 75 10.15 11.50 2.59
CA ARG A 75 10.19 12.62 3.52
C ARG A 75 11.63 12.80 3.99
N ASP A 76 11.95 13.94 4.59
CA ASP A 76 13.27 14.19 5.18
C ASP A 76 13.63 13.09 6.18
N ARG A 77 12.62 12.63 6.92
CA ARG A 77 12.68 11.44 7.77
C ARG A 77 11.48 10.56 7.48
N GLY A 78 11.73 9.25 7.37
CA GLY A 78 10.68 8.25 7.16
C GLY A 78 10.08 8.23 5.75
N THR A 79 9.08 7.40 5.58
CA THR A 79 8.41 7.15 4.31
C THR A 79 6.90 7.19 4.50
N LEU A 80 6.21 8.02 3.72
CA LEU A 80 4.76 8.05 3.65
C LEU A 80 4.31 7.31 2.40
N VAL A 81 3.31 6.44 2.54
CA VAL A 81 2.73 5.70 1.42
C VAL A 81 1.25 6.04 1.29
N ASP A 82 0.88 6.58 0.15
CA ASP A 82 -0.50 6.91 -0.20
C ASP A 82 -1.11 5.74 -0.99
N ASP A 83 -1.99 4.97 -0.33
CA ASP A 83 -2.78 3.89 -0.93
C ASP A 83 -4.29 4.11 -0.67
N THR A 84 -4.72 5.36 -0.83
CA THR A 84 -6.04 5.86 -0.41
C THR A 84 -7.12 5.76 -1.47
N TYR A 85 -6.81 5.29 -2.68
CA TYR A 85 -7.79 5.25 -3.78
C TYR A 85 -8.98 4.35 -3.46
N ASN A 86 -8.72 3.15 -2.94
CA ASN A 86 -9.76 2.21 -2.53
C ASN A 86 -9.19 1.14 -1.58
N ALA A 87 -10.08 0.47 -0.84
CA ALA A 87 -9.72 -0.64 0.04
C ALA A 87 -10.74 -1.78 -0.06
N ASN A 88 -10.21 -2.99 -0.17
CA ASN A 88 -10.91 -4.25 0.06
C ASN A 88 -9.99 -5.19 0.86
N PRO A 89 -10.51 -6.29 1.44
CA PRO A 89 -9.71 -7.16 2.30
C PRO A 89 -8.44 -7.69 1.64
N GLY A 90 -8.49 -8.06 0.36
CA GLY A 90 -7.33 -8.56 -0.39
C GLY A 90 -6.24 -7.48 -0.55
N SER A 91 -6.64 -6.25 -0.90
CA SER A 91 -5.70 -5.15 -1.07
C SER A 91 -5.12 -4.66 0.27
N VAL A 92 -5.88 -4.74 1.36
CA VAL A 92 -5.38 -4.42 2.71
C VAL A 92 -4.36 -5.46 3.16
N ARG A 93 -4.60 -6.76 2.95
CA ARG A 93 -3.60 -7.83 3.23
C ARG A 93 -2.31 -7.60 2.43
N ALA A 94 -2.41 -7.23 1.16
CA ALA A 94 -1.25 -6.92 0.33
C ALA A 94 -0.47 -5.70 0.86
N ALA A 95 -1.16 -4.66 1.30
CA ALA A 95 -0.56 -3.48 1.91
C ALA A 95 0.13 -3.80 3.25
N ILE A 96 -0.50 -4.63 4.11
CA ILE A 96 0.10 -5.12 5.36
C ILE A 96 1.39 -5.89 5.06
N ALA A 97 1.37 -6.83 4.12
CA ALA A 97 2.54 -7.62 3.75
C ALA A 97 3.67 -6.74 3.21
N TRP A 98 3.35 -5.73 2.41
CA TRP A 98 4.33 -4.77 1.93
C TRP A 98 4.94 -3.95 3.07
N LEU A 99 4.10 -3.43 3.98
CA LEU A 99 4.53 -2.61 5.11
C LEU A 99 5.39 -3.42 6.09
N ALA A 100 5.05 -4.69 6.33
CA ALA A 100 5.81 -5.60 7.18
C ALA A 100 7.27 -5.79 6.72
N GLY A 101 7.52 -5.68 5.41
CA GLY A 101 8.88 -5.70 4.85
C GLY A 101 9.66 -4.40 5.00
N ARG A 102 9.15 -3.39 5.70
CA ARG A 102 9.85 -2.11 5.93
C ARG A 102 10.53 -2.10 7.31
N PRO A 103 11.57 -1.25 7.49
CA PRO A 103 12.14 -1.05 8.83
C PRO A 103 11.09 -0.49 9.82
N SER A 104 11.17 -0.94 11.08
CA SER A 104 10.37 -0.37 12.19
C SER A 104 10.85 1.07 12.51
N PRO A 105 9.98 1.97 13.01
CA PRO A 105 8.55 1.73 13.29
C PRO A 105 7.66 1.78 12.04
N ARG A 106 6.62 0.92 12.04
CA ARG A 106 5.65 0.79 10.94
C ARG A 106 4.25 1.11 11.43
N THR A 107 3.60 2.04 10.78
CA THR A 107 2.22 2.42 11.13
C THR A 107 1.31 2.22 9.92
N LEU A 108 0.21 1.49 10.14
CA LEU A 108 -0.90 1.42 9.21
C LEU A 108 -2.01 2.37 9.67
N VAL A 109 -2.44 3.29 8.81
CA VAL A 109 -3.63 4.13 9.03
C VAL A 109 -4.74 3.59 8.16
N LEU A 110 -5.80 3.08 8.77
CA LEU A 110 -6.89 2.39 8.09
C LEU A 110 -8.22 3.11 8.28
N GLY A 111 -8.85 3.45 7.18
CA GLY A 111 -10.23 3.94 7.13
C GLY A 111 -11.22 2.85 6.76
N ALA A 112 -12.52 3.21 6.75
CA ALA A 112 -13.61 2.31 6.39
C ALA A 112 -13.36 1.60 5.06
N MET A 113 -13.88 0.37 4.96
CA MET A 113 -14.00 -0.40 3.73
C MET A 113 -15.48 -0.54 3.37
N GLY A 114 -15.81 -0.35 2.09
CA GLY A 114 -17.16 -0.56 1.57
C GLY A 114 -17.39 -1.98 1.06
N GLU A 115 -18.65 -2.31 0.81
CA GLU A 115 -19.10 -3.50 0.04
C GLU A 115 -18.66 -4.85 0.60
N LEU A 116 -18.51 -4.97 1.94
CA LEU A 116 -18.04 -6.19 2.59
C LEU A 116 -19.18 -7.20 2.89
N GLY A 117 -20.43 -6.77 2.75
CA GLY A 117 -21.59 -7.62 3.05
C GLY A 117 -21.72 -7.98 4.55
N PRO A 118 -22.47 -9.06 4.86
CA PRO A 118 -22.77 -9.44 6.24
C PRO A 118 -21.57 -9.82 7.10
N SER A 119 -20.47 -10.23 6.47
CA SER A 119 -19.23 -10.65 7.17
C SER A 119 -18.26 -9.48 7.40
N ALA A 120 -18.68 -8.23 7.20
CA ALA A 120 -17.81 -7.06 7.28
C ALA A 120 -17.02 -6.99 8.59
N GLU A 121 -17.68 -7.15 9.73
CA GLU A 121 -17.04 -7.06 11.05
C GLU A 121 -15.96 -8.13 11.24
N THR A 122 -16.27 -9.38 10.89
CA THR A 122 -15.31 -10.49 10.99
C THR A 122 -14.10 -10.25 10.10
N LEU A 123 -14.31 -9.89 8.83
CA LEU A 123 -13.24 -9.63 7.87
C LEU A 123 -12.33 -8.47 8.33
N VAL A 124 -12.91 -7.39 8.83
CA VAL A 124 -12.16 -6.23 9.30
C VAL A 124 -11.39 -6.56 10.58
N THR A 125 -11.97 -7.35 11.51
CA THR A 125 -11.28 -7.85 12.72
C THR A 125 -10.08 -8.72 12.34
N GLU A 126 -10.24 -9.64 11.39
CA GLU A 126 -9.15 -10.48 10.90
C GLU A 126 -8.00 -9.66 10.28
N LEU A 127 -8.31 -8.55 9.58
CA LEU A 127 -7.27 -7.67 9.04
C LEU A 127 -6.44 -7.02 10.14
N GLY A 128 -7.06 -6.62 11.24
CA GLY A 128 -6.34 -6.11 12.41
C GLY A 128 -5.41 -7.17 13.00
N ALA A 129 -5.91 -8.39 13.22
CA ALA A 129 -5.12 -9.50 13.70
C ALA A 129 -3.96 -9.85 12.76
N ASN A 130 -4.20 -9.83 11.44
CA ASN A 130 -3.16 -10.03 10.43
C ASN A 130 -2.07 -8.95 10.47
N ALA A 131 -2.46 -7.68 10.67
CA ALA A 131 -1.51 -6.59 10.80
C ALA A 131 -0.61 -6.79 12.04
N ARG A 132 -1.19 -7.18 13.18
CA ARG A 132 -0.45 -7.50 14.41
C ARG A 132 0.51 -8.66 14.18
N ALA A 133 0.03 -9.77 13.63
CA ALA A 133 0.84 -10.95 13.34
C ALA A 133 1.98 -10.68 12.35
N ALA A 134 1.77 -9.77 11.40
CA ALA A 134 2.79 -9.32 10.46
C ALA A 134 3.84 -8.36 11.08
N GLY A 135 3.70 -8.01 12.35
CA GLY A 135 4.64 -7.15 13.09
C GLY A 135 4.48 -5.67 12.77
N ILE A 136 3.29 -5.21 12.39
CA ILE A 136 3.01 -3.78 12.34
C ILE A 136 3.04 -3.23 13.76
N ASP A 137 3.74 -2.11 13.99
CA ASP A 137 3.97 -1.59 15.34
C ASP A 137 2.75 -0.81 15.86
N THR A 138 2.06 -0.07 14.98
CA THR A 138 0.88 0.72 15.33
C THR A 138 -0.19 0.61 14.24
N LEU A 139 -1.44 0.43 14.66
CA LEU A 139 -2.61 0.52 13.80
C LEU A 139 -3.48 1.71 14.24
N ILE A 140 -3.57 2.73 13.39
CA ILE A 140 -4.48 3.87 13.60
C ILE A 140 -5.75 3.60 12.79
N THR A 141 -6.92 3.64 13.43
CA THR A 141 -8.19 3.42 12.73
C THR A 141 -9.08 4.66 12.79
N LEU A 142 -9.73 4.98 11.69
CA LEU A 142 -10.79 5.99 11.61
C LEU A 142 -12.18 5.32 11.62
N PRO A 143 -13.27 6.11 11.76
CA PRO A 143 -14.63 5.60 11.81
C PRO A 143 -14.92 4.62 10.67
N GLY A 144 -15.54 3.48 11.02
CA GLY A 144 -15.84 2.36 10.12
C GLY A 144 -14.73 1.32 10.00
N ALA A 145 -13.61 1.49 10.72
CA ALA A 145 -12.52 0.51 10.81
C ALA A 145 -12.24 0.04 12.25
N GLU A 146 -13.12 0.28 13.19
CA GLU A 146 -12.94 -0.02 14.63
C GLU A 146 -12.76 -1.51 14.89
N ALA A 147 -13.38 -2.36 14.08
CA ALA A 147 -13.21 -3.81 14.17
C ALA A 147 -11.75 -4.23 13.95
N ALA A 148 -11.00 -3.52 13.09
CA ALA A 148 -9.57 -3.77 12.90
C ALA A 148 -8.78 -3.43 14.17
N ALA A 149 -9.13 -2.35 14.88
CA ALA A 149 -8.49 -2.02 16.16
C ALA A 149 -8.72 -3.12 17.20
N ARG A 150 -9.93 -3.68 17.27
CA ARG A 150 -10.23 -4.81 18.17
C ARG A 150 -9.39 -6.05 17.82
N GLY A 151 -9.25 -6.36 16.54
CA GLY A 151 -8.44 -7.48 16.07
C GLY A 151 -6.94 -7.30 16.28
N PHE A 152 -6.46 -6.07 16.20
CA PHE A 152 -5.05 -5.73 16.40
C PHE A 152 -4.65 -5.79 17.88
N GLY A 153 -5.51 -5.35 18.78
CA GLY A 153 -5.26 -5.31 20.22
C GLY A 153 -4.29 -4.20 20.62
N ASP A 154 -3.34 -4.52 21.48
CA ASP A 154 -2.36 -3.54 22.00
C ASP A 154 -1.58 -2.86 20.87
N GLY A 155 -1.51 -1.52 20.91
CA GLY A 155 -0.92 -0.69 19.85
C GLY A 155 -1.92 -0.23 18.79
N ALA A 156 -3.22 -0.57 18.96
CA ALA A 156 -4.29 0.04 18.18
C ALA A 156 -4.64 1.42 18.76
N GLU A 157 -4.80 2.39 17.88
CA GLU A 157 -5.12 3.79 18.21
C GLU A 157 -6.36 4.23 17.40
N PRO A 158 -7.60 3.94 17.88
CA PRO A 158 -8.80 4.49 17.28
C PRO A 158 -8.83 6.00 17.42
N VAL A 159 -9.21 6.71 16.36
CA VAL A 159 -9.35 8.17 16.33
C VAL A 159 -10.60 8.56 15.54
N GLU A 160 -11.16 9.73 15.86
CA GLU A 160 -12.41 10.21 15.22
C GLU A 160 -12.15 11.10 14.00
N HIS A 161 -10.97 11.76 13.93
CA HIS A 161 -10.71 12.79 12.95
C HIS A 161 -9.38 12.57 12.22
N PHE A 162 -9.33 13.01 10.96
CA PHE A 162 -8.12 12.94 10.13
C PHE A 162 -6.92 13.70 10.74
N ASP A 163 -7.18 14.78 11.48
CA ASP A 163 -6.11 15.56 12.14
C ASP A 163 -5.41 14.73 13.22
N GLN A 164 -6.21 14.01 14.04
CA GLN A 164 -5.68 13.10 15.05
C GLN A 164 -4.88 11.94 14.42
N ALA A 165 -5.40 11.35 13.35
CA ALA A 165 -4.69 10.30 12.62
C ALA A 165 -3.35 10.79 12.07
N ALA A 166 -3.33 11.99 11.48
CA ALA A 166 -2.12 12.60 10.96
C ALA A 166 -1.12 12.96 12.07
N GLU A 167 -1.59 13.45 13.21
CA GLU A 167 -0.73 13.79 14.36
C GLU A 167 -0.04 12.53 14.90
N ARG A 168 -0.79 11.45 15.14
CA ARG A 168 -0.26 10.16 15.61
C ARG A 168 0.74 9.57 14.62
N ALA A 169 0.37 9.54 13.33
CA ALA A 169 1.22 9.00 12.27
C ALA A 169 2.52 9.82 12.07
N ALA A 170 2.49 11.14 12.29
CA ALA A 170 3.67 12.00 12.19
C ALA A 170 4.79 11.58 13.13
N GLY A 171 4.47 11.06 14.32
CA GLY A 171 5.45 10.51 15.26
C GLY A 171 6.26 9.34 14.67
N THR A 172 5.66 8.50 13.86
CA THR A 172 6.34 7.41 13.15
C THR A 172 7.30 7.95 12.09
N LEU A 173 6.86 8.91 11.28
CA LEU A 173 7.73 9.55 10.27
C LEU A 173 8.92 10.25 10.92
N ALA A 174 8.71 10.98 12.02
CA ALA A 174 9.79 11.68 12.74
C ALA A 174 10.89 10.72 13.25
N ARG A 175 10.53 9.47 13.57
CA ARG A 175 11.47 8.41 13.95
C ARG A 175 12.10 7.67 12.76
N GLY A 176 11.87 8.12 11.53
CA GLY A 176 12.40 7.48 10.32
C GLY A 176 11.61 6.25 9.86
N GLY A 177 10.44 6.00 10.43
CA GLY A 177 9.60 4.85 10.12
C GLY A 177 8.78 5.01 8.85
N THR A 178 7.92 4.02 8.61
CA THR A 178 7.02 3.99 7.45
C THR A 178 5.56 4.09 7.88
N VAL A 179 4.84 5.03 7.28
CA VAL A 179 3.39 5.19 7.43
C VAL A 179 2.71 4.82 6.11
N LEU A 180 1.75 3.91 6.15
CA LEU A 180 0.89 3.58 5.02
C LEU A 180 -0.54 3.98 5.34
N VAL A 181 -1.17 4.78 4.46
CA VAL A 181 -2.54 5.26 4.62
C VAL A 181 -3.43 4.57 3.58
N LYS A 182 -4.50 3.92 4.05
CA LYS A 182 -5.42 3.16 3.19
C LYS A 182 -6.87 3.25 3.67
N GLY A 183 -7.81 3.22 2.73
CA GLY A 183 -9.25 3.15 2.99
C GLY A 183 -10.05 3.12 1.70
N SER A 184 -11.36 2.90 1.80
CA SER A 184 -12.24 2.99 0.65
C SER A 184 -12.32 4.42 0.10
N ARG A 185 -12.82 4.56 -1.13
CA ARG A 185 -12.98 5.88 -1.73
C ARG A 185 -13.87 6.80 -0.89
N SER A 186 -14.92 6.25 -0.29
CA SER A 186 -15.83 6.98 0.60
C SER A 186 -15.20 7.42 1.92
N ALA A 187 -14.18 6.71 2.39
CA ALA A 187 -13.46 7.05 3.62
C ALA A 187 -12.56 8.29 3.49
N ARG A 188 -12.29 8.75 2.26
CA ARG A 188 -11.56 9.99 1.95
C ARG A 188 -10.21 10.11 2.65
N MET A 189 -9.49 8.99 2.73
CA MET A 189 -8.23 8.88 3.48
C MET A 189 -7.09 9.75 2.92
N GLU A 190 -7.22 10.25 1.69
CA GLU A 190 -6.30 11.24 1.11
C GLU A 190 -6.17 12.49 1.98
N GLN A 191 -7.16 12.79 2.83
CA GLN A 191 -7.08 13.91 3.76
C GLN A 191 -6.01 13.72 4.85
N VAL A 192 -5.75 12.48 5.29
CA VAL A 192 -4.64 12.19 6.21
C VAL A 192 -3.30 12.42 5.49
N VAL A 193 -3.19 11.95 4.25
CA VAL A 193 -1.97 12.13 3.44
C VAL A 193 -1.67 13.63 3.23
N GLN A 194 -2.67 14.42 2.89
CA GLN A 194 -2.54 15.87 2.71
C GLN A 194 -1.99 16.54 3.98
N ARG A 195 -2.58 16.27 5.14
CA ARG A 195 -2.14 16.82 6.43
C ARG A 195 -0.72 16.44 6.79
N LEU A 196 -0.34 15.18 6.53
CA LEU A 196 1.04 14.72 6.73
C LEU A 196 2.01 15.42 5.76
N THR A 197 1.55 15.74 4.55
CA THR A 197 2.38 16.40 3.53
C THR A 197 2.56 17.88 3.83
N ASP A 198 1.51 18.58 4.26
CA ASP A 198 1.53 20.01 4.54
C ASP A 198 2.35 20.35 5.80
N LYS A 199 2.26 19.53 6.86
CA LYS A 199 3.09 19.67 8.07
C LYS A 199 4.60 19.56 7.80
N GLY A 200 5.03 18.99 6.69
CA GLY A 200 6.44 18.88 6.31
C GLY A 200 6.98 20.04 5.46
N ARG A 201 6.13 21.02 5.09
CA ARG A 201 6.55 22.21 4.33
C ARG A 201 6.75 23.45 5.20
N GLY A 202 6.59 23.33 6.52
CA GLY A 202 6.60 24.44 7.46
C GLY A 202 7.85 24.56 8.33
N HIS A 203 9.05 24.24 7.78
CA HIS A 203 10.34 24.56 8.44
C HIS A 203 11.36 25.00 7.38
#